data_a787e951c1f3701759bcf87865c94365
#
_entry.id   a787e951c1f3701759bcf87865c94365
#
_cell.length_a   1.000
_cell.length_b   1.000
_cell.length_c   1.000
_cell.angle_alpha   90.00
_cell.angle_beta   90.00
_cell.angle_gamma   90.00
#
_symmetry.space_group_name_H-M   'P 1'
#
loop_
_entity.id
_entity.type
_entity.pdbx_description
1 polymer ?
#
loop_
_entity_poly.entity_id
_entity_poly.type
_entity_poly.pdbx_seq_one_letter_code
_entity_poly.pdbx_strand_id
1 'polypeptide(L)'
;MSEKITVVALGHRALGTTLPEQKIATKKAAKAIADLVEAGNRVVVSHSNGPQIGMIHTAMNEFGKAHPDYTFAPMSVCSAMSQGYIGYDLQTAIRAELISRGIYKPVATILTQVVIDPYDDAFAEPEKIIGRVLTEEEAEAEEHKGNFVTKLADGTYKRIVAAPKPQKIVELETIRTLVDAGQVVIAAGGGGIPVMEQGIDLHGASAIIEKDLASGLLAQELQADTLLILTSVEKVSLNLGQDNEEYLDTISVDEAKKSWMKTSSHQVLCFLNLKQAFLSSKKVRTVEQSSQIFLMPKTDTSKKPEPLLNNILLKPKELNHTGCSRSVRFSSFYYIISL
;
A
#
# COMPACT_ATOMS: atom_id res chain seq x y z
N MET A 1 -2.23 -29.51 -4.78
CA MET A 1 -2.82 -28.21 -5.19
C MET A 1 -1.66 -27.24 -5.33
N SER A 2 -1.58 -26.46 -6.42
CA SER A 2 -0.56 -25.41 -6.53
C SER A 2 -0.77 -24.39 -5.43
N GLU A 3 0.27 -23.98 -4.73
CA GLU A 3 0.22 -22.91 -3.74
C GLU A 3 -0.18 -21.62 -4.44
N LYS A 4 -1.16 -20.91 -3.87
CA LYS A 4 -1.65 -19.63 -4.43
C LYS A 4 -0.69 -18.50 -4.12
N ILE A 5 -0.51 -17.59 -5.07
CA ILE A 5 0.24 -16.35 -4.85
C ILE A 5 -0.73 -15.28 -4.37
N THR A 6 -0.42 -14.68 -3.21
CA THR A 6 -1.17 -13.57 -2.64
C THR A 6 -0.26 -12.35 -2.47
N VAL A 7 -0.61 -11.25 -3.15
CA VAL A 7 0.02 -9.95 -2.94
C VAL A 7 -0.77 -9.20 -1.86
N VAL A 8 -0.07 -8.74 -0.82
CA VAL A 8 -0.64 -7.98 0.31
C VAL A 8 -0.15 -6.55 0.27
N ALA A 9 -1.05 -5.59 0.10
CA ALA A 9 -0.74 -4.16 0.06
C ALA A 9 -1.10 -3.49 1.40
N LEU A 10 -0.09 -3.14 2.21
CA LEU A 10 -0.27 -2.49 3.51
C LEU A 10 -0.45 -0.98 3.36
N GLY A 11 -1.59 -0.45 3.78
CA GLY A 11 -1.86 0.99 3.82
C GLY A 11 -1.03 1.72 4.90
N HIS A 12 -0.94 3.06 4.82
CA HIS A 12 -0.13 3.85 5.76
C HIS A 12 -0.62 3.74 7.21
N ARG A 13 -1.92 3.64 7.44
CA ARG A 13 -2.47 3.45 8.80
C ARG A 13 -2.16 2.07 9.38
N ALA A 14 -1.85 1.09 8.51
CA ALA A 14 -1.38 -0.21 8.94
C ALA A 14 0.09 -0.23 9.38
N LEU A 15 0.81 0.90 9.25
CA LEU A 15 2.23 1.01 9.59
C LEU A 15 2.51 2.07 10.66
N GLY A 16 1.55 2.96 11.00
CA GLY A 16 1.76 4.07 11.92
C GLY A 16 2.61 5.20 11.31
N THR A 17 2.79 6.27 12.08
CA THR A 17 3.52 7.47 11.67
C THR A 17 4.88 7.59 12.36
N THR A 18 4.95 7.21 13.62
CA THR A 18 6.17 7.25 14.43
C THR A 18 6.84 5.88 14.53
N LEU A 19 8.13 5.84 14.88
CA LEU A 19 8.89 4.60 15.08
C LEU A 19 8.22 3.63 16.06
N PRO A 20 7.77 4.05 17.27
CA PRO A 20 7.07 3.17 18.19
C PRO A 20 5.76 2.62 17.63
N GLU A 21 4.98 3.47 16.95
CA GLU A 21 3.73 3.04 16.29
C GLU A 21 4.01 2.03 15.18
N GLN A 22 5.03 2.25 14.36
CA GLN A 22 5.43 1.34 13.28
C GLN A 22 5.80 -0.04 13.83
N LYS A 23 6.56 -0.11 14.93
CA LYS A 23 6.90 -1.38 15.57
C LYS A 23 5.70 -2.16 16.10
N ILE A 24 4.67 -1.46 16.59
CA ILE A 24 3.43 -2.08 17.01
C ILE A 24 2.62 -2.55 15.79
N ALA A 25 2.54 -1.71 14.78
CA ALA A 25 1.77 -1.97 13.57
C ALA A 25 2.35 -3.12 12.74
N THR A 26 3.67 -3.17 12.57
CA THR A 26 4.35 -4.27 11.85
C THR A 26 4.15 -5.62 12.52
N LYS A 27 4.11 -5.67 13.87
CA LYS A 27 3.77 -6.91 14.61
C LYS A 27 2.34 -7.38 14.34
N LYS A 28 1.38 -6.44 14.21
CA LYS A 28 -0.01 -6.77 13.84
C LYS A 28 -0.10 -7.27 12.40
N ALA A 29 0.56 -6.57 11.47
CA ALA A 29 0.63 -6.98 10.07
C ALA A 29 1.30 -8.37 9.92
N ALA A 30 2.36 -8.64 10.69
CA ALA A 30 3.06 -9.92 10.68
C ALA A 30 2.15 -11.10 11.02
N LYS A 31 1.24 -10.94 11.99
CA LYS A 31 0.26 -12.00 12.33
C LYS A 31 -0.61 -12.34 11.14
N ALA A 32 -1.14 -11.30 10.48
CA ALA A 32 -2.00 -11.45 9.32
C ALA A 32 -1.26 -12.11 8.14
N ILE A 33 -0.02 -11.73 7.91
CA ILE A 33 0.83 -12.33 6.87
C ILE A 33 1.16 -13.79 7.21
N ALA A 34 1.45 -14.08 8.48
CA ALA A 34 1.72 -15.45 8.92
C ALA A 34 0.48 -16.35 8.78
N ASP A 35 -0.74 -15.84 9.03
CA ASP A 35 -1.98 -16.59 8.78
C ASP A 35 -2.10 -17.01 7.30
N LEU A 36 -1.75 -16.11 6.36
CA LEU A 36 -1.73 -16.43 4.92
C LEU A 36 -0.69 -17.49 4.58
N VAL A 37 0.50 -17.39 5.15
CA VAL A 37 1.58 -18.35 4.94
C VAL A 37 1.21 -19.72 5.52
N GLU A 38 0.64 -19.76 6.71
CA GLU A 38 0.17 -21.00 7.37
C GLU A 38 -0.96 -21.66 6.59
N ALA A 39 -1.82 -20.88 5.94
CA ALA A 39 -2.85 -21.36 5.01
C ALA A 39 -2.30 -21.83 3.65
N GLY A 40 -0.98 -21.92 3.47
CA GLY A 40 -0.33 -22.44 2.26
C GLY A 40 -0.22 -21.45 1.10
N ASN A 41 -0.28 -20.12 1.36
CA ASN A 41 -0.06 -19.14 0.31
C ASN A 41 1.42 -18.78 0.18
N ARG A 42 1.84 -18.50 -1.05
CA ARG A 42 3.08 -17.77 -1.34
C ARG A 42 2.75 -16.27 -1.25
N VAL A 43 3.43 -15.55 -0.36
CA VAL A 43 3.05 -14.18 0.00
C VAL A 43 4.09 -13.17 -0.43
N VAL A 44 3.61 -12.14 -1.15
CA VAL A 44 4.38 -10.94 -1.45
C VAL A 44 3.72 -9.75 -0.73
N VAL A 45 4.52 -8.93 -0.06
CA VAL A 45 4.02 -7.79 0.73
C VAL A 45 4.53 -6.50 0.10
N SER A 46 3.62 -5.60 -0.24
CA SER A 46 3.95 -4.19 -0.50
C SER A 46 3.45 -3.33 0.66
N HIS A 47 4.00 -2.13 0.80
CA HIS A 47 3.65 -1.24 1.90
C HIS A 47 3.63 0.22 1.46
N SER A 48 2.88 1.04 2.17
CA SER A 48 2.95 2.51 2.05
C SER A 48 4.18 3.06 2.77
N ASN A 49 4.60 4.27 2.40
CA ASN A 49 5.72 4.97 3.03
C ASN A 49 5.45 6.46 3.29
N GLY A 50 4.22 6.94 3.11
CA GLY A 50 3.91 8.37 3.07
C GLY A 50 4.53 9.21 4.21
N PRO A 51 4.29 8.89 5.50
CA PRO A 51 4.92 9.60 6.62
C PRO A 51 6.44 9.46 6.63
N GLN A 52 6.94 8.26 6.36
CA GLN A 52 8.37 7.93 6.47
C GLN A 52 9.21 8.62 5.39
N ILE A 53 8.74 8.63 4.14
CA ILE A 53 9.47 9.31 3.05
C ILE A 53 9.51 10.82 3.27
N GLY A 54 8.41 11.40 3.79
CA GLY A 54 8.36 12.82 4.13
C GLY A 54 9.35 13.19 5.23
N MET A 55 9.44 12.36 6.28
CA MET A 55 10.40 12.53 7.36
C MET A 55 11.85 12.44 6.86
N ILE A 56 12.18 11.39 6.09
CA ILE A 56 13.52 11.17 5.53
C ILE A 56 13.90 12.34 4.64
N HIS A 57 13.04 12.74 3.71
CA HIS A 57 13.31 13.84 2.80
C HIS A 57 13.53 15.16 3.54
N THR A 58 12.71 15.47 4.55
CA THR A 58 12.90 16.67 5.37
C THR A 58 14.22 16.64 6.14
N ALA A 59 14.51 15.53 6.83
CA ALA A 59 15.73 15.40 7.62
C ALA A 59 17.01 15.52 6.77
N MET A 60 17.05 14.84 5.63
CA MET A 60 18.19 14.89 4.72
C MET A 60 18.41 16.28 4.14
N ASN A 61 17.33 16.97 3.76
CA ASN A 61 17.44 18.29 3.16
C ASN A 61 17.73 19.39 4.18
N GLU A 62 17.20 19.31 5.40
CA GLU A 62 17.58 20.25 6.48
C GLU A 62 19.05 20.06 6.89
N PHE A 63 19.51 18.83 6.97
CA PHE A 63 20.92 18.55 7.20
C PHE A 63 21.82 19.12 6.09
N GLY A 64 21.44 18.91 4.81
CA GLY A 64 22.18 19.43 3.66
C GLY A 64 22.25 20.96 3.60
N LYS A 65 21.20 21.68 4.09
CA LYS A 65 21.25 23.14 4.20
C LYS A 65 22.30 23.63 5.19
N ALA A 66 22.42 22.94 6.34
CA ALA A 66 23.38 23.27 7.39
C ALA A 66 24.81 22.82 7.07
N HIS A 67 24.96 21.88 6.14
CA HIS A 67 26.24 21.25 5.79
C HIS A 67 26.41 21.21 4.26
N PRO A 68 26.94 22.29 3.64
CA PRO A 68 27.06 22.39 2.17
C PRO A 68 27.91 21.31 1.51
N ASP A 69 28.76 20.61 2.28
CA ASP A 69 29.57 19.48 1.82
C ASP A 69 28.74 18.23 1.51
N TYR A 70 27.45 18.21 1.94
CA TYR A 70 26.51 17.13 1.67
C TYR A 70 25.47 17.54 0.64
N THR A 71 25.12 16.61 -0.24
CA THR A 71 24.08 16.82 -1.25
C THR A 71 22.67 16.66 -0.65
N PHE A 72 21.71 17.40 -1.21
CA PHE A 72 20.29 17.13 -0.96
C PHE A 72 19.92 15.74 -1.48
N ALA A 73 19.11 15.01 -0.72
CA ALA A 73 18.65 13.69 -1.14
C ALA A 73 17.48 13.81 -2.16
N PRO A 74 17.63 13.29 -3.36
CA PRO A 74 16.53 13.20 -4.32
C PRO A 74 15.39 12.32 -3.79
N MET A 75 14.18 12.54 -4.30
CA MET A 75 12.99 11.79 -3.85
C MET A 75 13.12 10.28 -4.09
N SER A 76 13.75 9.86 -5.19
CA SER A 76 14.05 8.46 -5.49
C SER A 76 14.95 7.81 -4.44
N VAL A 77 15.98 8.52 -3.96
CA VAL A 77 16.87 8.05 -2.89
C VAL A 77 16.10 7.96 -1.56
N CYS A 78 15.27 8.95 -1.23
CA CYS A 78 14.41 8.90 -0.04
C CYS A 78 13.40 7.74 -0.11
N SER A 79 12.90 7.42 -1.30
CA SER A 79 12.05 6.25 -1.54
C SER A 79 12.81 4.96 -1.24
N ALA A 80 14.03 4.80 -1.76
CA ALA A 80 14.88 3.64 -1.49
C ALA A 80 15.20 3.49 0.01
N MET A 81 15.55 4.59 0.70
CA MET A 81 15.78 4.58 2.15
C MET A 81 14.53 4.17 2.93
N SER A 82 13.33 4.62 2.49
CA SER A 82 12.07 4.25 3.13
C SER A 82 11.74 2.76 2.96
N GLN A 83 12.08 2.17 1.81
CA GLN A 83 11.93 0.73 1.58
C GLN A 83 12.82 -0.09 2.53
N GLY A 84 14.08 0.30 2.70
CA GLY A 84 14.99 -0.33 3.64
C GLY A 84 14.51 -0.20 5.09
N TYR A 85 14.09 0.98 5.49
CA TYR A 85 13.62 1.29 6.84
C TYR A 85 12.35 0.50 7.22
N ILE A 86 11.31 0.58 6.41
CA ILE A 86 10.03 -0.12 6.66
C ILE A 86 10.20 -1.61 6.42
N GLY A 87 10.91 -1.99 5.36
CA GLY A 87 11.19 -3.39 5.04
C GLY A 87 11.95 -4.11 6.14
N TYR A 88 12.92 -3.46 6.78
CA TYR A 88 13.64 -4.00 7.94
C TYR A 88 12.67 -4.34 9.09
N ASP A 89 11.78 -3.43 9.46
CA ASP A 89 10.83 -3.66 10.55
C ASP A 89 9.82 -4.77 10.21
N LEU A 90 9.28 -4.78 8.99
CA LEU A 90 8.36 -5.81 8.50
C LEU A 90 9.05 -7.18 8.43
N GLN A 91 10.23 -7.25 7.83
CA GLN A 91 11.01 -8.50 7.71
C GLN A 91 11.29 -9.11 9.08
N THR A 92 11.71 -8.28 10.04
CA THR A 92 11.99 -8.71 11.41
C THR A 92 10.72 -9.21 12.11
N ALA A 93 9.60 -8.49 11.98
CA ALA A 93 8.34 -8.85 12.62
C ALA A 93 7.73 -10.12 12.01
N ILE A 94 7.71 -10.23 10.67
CA ILE A 94 7.17 -11.41 9.97
C ILE A 94 8.01 -12.64 10.30
N ARG A 95 9.34 -12.54 10.24
CA ARG A 95 10.23 -13.64 10.61
C ARG A 95 9.97 -14.13 12.03
N ALA A 96 9.86 -13.21 13.00
CA ALA A 96 9.62 -13.56 14.39
C ALA A 96 8.26 -14.27 14.57
N GLU A 97 7.21 -13.80 13.92
CA GLU A 97 5.88 -14.39 13.98
C GLU A 97 5.87 -15.81 13.35
N LEU A 98 6.49 -15.98 12.17
CA LEU A 98 6.59 -17.28 11.51
C LEU A 98 7.33 -18.30 12.39
N ILE A 99 8.47 -17.92 12.96
CA ILE A 99 9.24 -18.79 13.88
C ILE A 99 8.42 -19.16 15.10
N SER A 100 7.67 -18.23 15.69
CA SER A 100 6.83 -18.51 16.86
C SER A 100 5.72 -19.53 16.58
N ARG A 101 5.35 -19.72 15.31
CA ARG A 101 4.41 -20.76 14.83
C ARG A 101 5.10 -22.02 14.33
N GLY A 102 6.42 -22.13 14.45
CA GLY A 102 7.19 -23.26 13.94
C GLY A 102 7.37 -23.27 12.42
N ILE A 103 7.13 -22.15 11.75
CA ILE A 103 7.26 -22.01 10.29
C ILE A 103 8.62 -21.38 9.96
N TYR A 104 9.50 -22.18 9.33
CA TYR A 104 10.87 -21.77 8.98
C TYR A 104 10.95 -21.34 7.50
N LYS A 105 10.33 -20.20 7.17
CA LYS A 105 10.43 -19.59 5.83
C LYS A 105 11.30 -18.35 5.88
N PRO A 106 12.25 -18.15 4.93
CA PRO A 106 12.98 -16.91 4.79
C PRO A 106 12.04 -15.75 4.46
N VAL A 107 12.38 -14.56 4.95
CA VAL A 107 11.70 -13.31 4.62
C VAL A 107 12.74 -12.36 4.06
N ALA A 108 12.52 -11.82 2.87
CA ALA A 108 13.45 -10.94 2.19
C ALA A 108 12.79 -9.63 1.79
N THR A 109 13.51 -8.51 1.97
CA THR A 109 13.12 -7.20 1.45
C THR A 109 13.94 -6.91 0.20
N ILE A 110 13.25 -6.60 -0.90
CA ILE A 110 13.86 -6.26 -2.17
C ILE A 110 13.67 -4.77 -2.42
N LEU A 111 14.77 -4.03 -2.56
CA LEU A 111 14.72 -2.68 -3.10
C LEU A 111 14.17 -2.77 -4.51
N THR A 112 13.03 -2.12 -4.73
CA THR A 112 12.25 -2.30 -5.95
C THR A 112 12.15 -0.99 -6.69
N GLN A 113 12.69 -0.97 -7.91
CA GLN A 113 12.59 0.13 -8.86
C GLN A 113 11.37 -0.09 -9.75
N VAL A 114 10.68 1.00 -10.06
CA VAL A 114 9.50 0.95 -10.93
C VAL A 114 9.63 2.01 -12.01
N VAL A 115 9.63 1.56 -13.25
CA VAL A 115 9.73 2.42 -14.43
C VAL A 115 8.44 3.22 -14.58
N ILE A 116 8.61 4.51 -14.88
CA ILE A 116 7.54 5.46 -15.17
C ILE A 116 7.78 6.12 -16.53
N ASP A 117 6.70 6.65 -17.12
CA ASP A 117 6.79 7.46 -18.32
C ASP A 117 7.28 8.88 -17.97
N PRO A 118 8.38 9.38 -18.55
CA PRO A 118 8.81 10.76 -18.34
C PRO A 118 7.83 11.79 -18.90
N TYR A 119 6.91 11.39 -19.77
CA TYR A 119 5.90 12.24 -20.40
C TYR A 119 4.49 12.04 -19.77
N ASP A 120 4.38 11.35 -18.61
CA ASP A 120 3.10 11.21 -17.91
C ASP A 120 2.58 12.60 -17.51
N ASP A 121 1.28 12.84 -17.76
CA ASP A 121 0.59 14.10 -17.46
C ASP A 121 0.75 14.55 -16.00
N ALA A 122 0.97 13.60 -15.09
CA ALA A 122 1.22 13.88 -13.67
C ALA A 122 2.44 14.79 -13.42
N PHE A 123 3.37 14.90 -14.35
CA PHE A 123 4.50 15.84 -14.24
C PHE A 123 4.10 17.27 -14.55
N ALA A 124 3.12 17.47 -15.44
CA ALA A 124 2.57 18.79 -15.75
C ALA A 124 1.58 19.25 -14.69
N GLU A 125 0.81 18.30 -14.11
CA GLU A 125 -0.23 18.56 -13.12
C GLU A 125 0.01 17.72 -11.85
N PRO A 126 1.01 18.07 -11.01
CA PRO A 126 1.30 17.32 -9.79
C PRO A 126 0.19 17.52 -8.75
N GLU A 127 -0.31 16.42 -8.20
CA GLU A 127 -1.42 16.44 -7.21
C GLU A 127 -1.08 15.69 -5.91
N LYS A 128 0.01 14.91 -5.87
CA LYS A 128 0.32 14.07 -4.71
C LYS A 128 0.86 14.88 -3.56
N ILE A 129 0.05 15.02 -2.51
CA ILE A 129 0.45 15.72 -1.28
C ILE A 129 1.51 14.92 -0.53
N ILE A 130 2.60 15.58 -0.13
CA ILE A 130 3.71 15.01 0.65
C ILE A 130 4.15 15.93 1.79
N GLY A 131 4.89 15.35 2.74
CA GLY A 131 5.58 16.09 3.78
C GLY A 131 4.67 16.72 4.84
N ARG A 132 5.25 17.65 5.59
CA ARG A 132 4.59 18.39 6.66
C ARG A 132 3.79 19.57 6.12
N VAL A 133 2.98 20.13 6.98
CA VAL A 133 2.35 21.44 6.75
C VAL A 133 3.44 22.52 6.72
N LEU A 134 3.30 23.47 5.79
CA LEU A 134 4.18 24.62 5.60
C LEU A 134 3.45 25.91 5.98
N THR A 135 4.21 26.89 6.45
CA THR A 135 3.75 28.29 6.51
C THR A 135 3.75 28.89 5.10
N GLU A 136 3.18 30.08 4.94
CA GLU A 136 3.19 30.80 3.65
C GLU A 136 4.61 31.13 3.19
N GLU A 137 5.47 31.61 4.09
CA GLU A 137 6.89 31.91 3.81
C GLU A 137 7.69 30.64 3.39
N GLU A 138 7.41 29.51 4.04
CA GLU A 138 8.02 28.23 3.69
C GLU A 138 7.53 27.72 2.33
N ALA A 139 6.25 27.95 2.01
CA ALA A 139 5.65 27.60 0.73
C ALA A 139 6.29 28.40 -0.42
N GLU A 140 6.40 29.71 -0.27
CA GLU A 140 7.10 30.58 -1.22
C GLU A 140 8.57 30.15 -1.42
N ALA A 141 9.27 29.80 -0.32
CA ALA A 141 10.64 29.31 -0.40
C ALA A 141 10.76 27.99 -1.16
N GLU A 142 9.77 27.11 -1.08
CA GLU A 142 9.72 25.87 -1.86
C GLU A 142 9.42 26.12 -3.34
N GLU A 143 8.51 27.05 -3.66
CA GLU A 143 8.22 27.45 -5.04
C GLU A 143 9.43 28.10 -5.73
N HIS A 144 10.17 28.94 -5.02
CA HIS A 144 11.44 29.51 -5.53
C HIS A 144 12.51 28.48 -5.85
N LYS A 145 12.44 27.27 -5.24
CA LYS A 145 13.31 26.14 -5.57
C LYS A 145 12.78 25.31 -6.76
N GLY A 146 11.64 25.69 -7.34
CA GLY A 146 10.97 24.94 -8.40
C GLY A 146 10.12 23.76 -7.90
N ASN A 147 9.79 23.72 -6.61
CA ASN A 147 8.87 22.73 -6.05
C ASN A 147 7.42 23.21 -6.17
N PHE A 148 6.50 22.29 -6.36
CA PHE A 148 5.08 22.60 -6.38
C PHE A 148 4.49 22.59 -4.97
N VAL A 149 3.60 23.53 -4.68
CA VAL A 149 2.90 23.66 -3.40
C VAL A 149 1.42 23.84 -3.64
N THR A 150 0.59 23.36 -2.73
CA THR A 150 -0.86 23.57 -2.74
C THR A 150 -1.34 24.17 -1.43
N LYS A 151 -2.30 25.10 -1.51
CA LYS A 151 -2.99 25.64 -0.35
C LYS A 151 -4.13 24.71 0.06
N LEU A 152 -4.20 24.37 1.32
CA LEU A 152 -5.27 23.54 1.88
C LEU A 152 -6.48 24.38 2.30
N ALA A 153 -7.62 23.74 2.53
CA ALA A 153 -8.87 24.38 2.92
C ALA A 153 -8.78 25.16 4.26
N ASP A 154 -7.86 24.77 5.14
CA ASP A 154 -7.58 25.42 6.42
C ASP A 154 -6.62 26.63 6.28
N GLY A 155 -6.21 26.97 5.06
CA GLY A 155 -5.29 28.06 4.75
C GLY A 155 -3.82 27.73 4.87
N THR A 156 -3.45 26.54 5.32
CA THR A 156 -2.07 26.06 5.37
C THR A 156 -1.60 25.55 4.00
N TYR A 157 -0.31 25.26 3.88
CA TYR A 157 0.29 24.81 2.61
C TYR A 157 0.94 23.44 2.75
N LYS A 158 1.00 22.70 1.66
CA LYS A 158 1.76 21.44 1.54
C LYS A 158 2.43 21.34 0.19
N ARG A 159 3.58 20.65 0.18
CA ARG A 159 4.21 20.28 -1.09
C ARG A 159 3.36 19.24 -1.82
N ILE A 160 3.37 19.33 -3.13
CA ILE A 160 2.81 18.33 -4.04
C ILE A 160 3.90 17.86 -5.01
N VAL A 161 3.80 16.63 -5.45
CA VAL A 161 4.72 16.01 -6.41
C VAL A 161 3.94 15.24 -7.46
N ALA A 162 4.59 14.96 -8.57
CA ALA A 162 4.04 14.09 -9.61
C ALA A 162 3.76 12.68 -9.04
N ALA A 163 2.65 12.09 -9.49
CA ALA A 163 2.28 10.71 -9.17
C ALA A 163 2.04 9.90 -10.46
N PRO A 164 3.09 9.66 -11.27
CA PRO A 164 2.97 8.97 -12.54
C PRO A 164 2.55 7.50 -12.37
N LYS A 165 1.99 6.94 -13.44
CA LYS A 165 1.56 5.54 -13.46
C LYS A 165 2.78 4.61 -13.55
N PRO A 166 2.80 3.50 -12.77
CA PRO A 166 3.83 2.49 -12.90
C PRO A 166 3.69 1.74 -14.23
N GLN A 167 4.81 1.52 -14.93
CA GLN A 167 4.84 0.80 -16.21
C GLN A 167 5.45 -0.60 -16.10
N LYS A 168 6.52 -0.76 -15.32
CA LYS A 168 7.28 -2.02 -15.24
C LYS A 168 8.00 -2.09 -13.90
N ILE A 169 8.06 -3.28 -13.31
CA ILE A 169 8.86 -3.57 -12.12
C ILE A 169 10.21 -4.12 -12.56
N VAL A 170 11.29 -3.43 -12.21
CA VAL A 170 12.64 -3.79 -12.68
C VAL A 170 13.08 -5.14 -12.06
N GLU A 171 12.88 -5.34 -10.78
CA GLU A 171 13.31 -6.53 -10.04
C GLU A 171 12.29 -7.68 -10.06
N LEU A 172 11.35 -7.68 -11.02
CA LEU A 172 10.27 -8.67 -11.08
C LEU A 172 10.78 -10.11 -11.08
N GLU A 173 11.78 -10.44 -11.87
CA GLU A 173 12.31 -11.81 -11.96
C GLU A 173 13.00 -12.26 -10.67
N THR A 174 13.67 -11.33 -9.98
CA THR A 174 14.23 -11.60 -8.64
C THR A 174 13.12 -11.89 -7.64
N ILE A 175 12.06 -11.06 -7.62
CA ILE A 175 10.89 -11.24 -6.77
C ILE A 175 10.23 -12.60 -7.07
N ARG A 176 10.00 -12.92 -8.34
CA ARG A 176 9.43 -14.19 -8.79
C ARG A 176 10.25 -15.38 -8.30
N THR A 177 11.56 -15.35 -8.49
CA THR A 177 12.48 -16.42 -8.08
C THR A 177 12.36 -16.70 -6.58
N LEU A 178 12.32 -15.68 -5.73
CA LEU A 178 12.18 -15.83 -4.29
C LEU A 178 10.79 -16.36 -3.89
N VAL A 179 9.75 -15.91 -4.54
CA VAL A 179 8.37 -16.37 -4.32
C VAL A 179 8.24 -17.85 -4.73
N ASP A 180 8.82 -18.23 -5.85
CA ASP A 180 8.80 -19.64 -6.33
C ASP A 180 9.64 -20.55 -5.44
N ALA A 181 10.68 -20.02 -4.79
CA ALA A 181 11.44 -20.72 -3.74
C ALA A 181 10.69 -20.77 -2.38
N GLY A 182 9.45 -20.31 -2.32
CA GLY A 182 8.60 -20.37 -1.11
C GLY A 182 8.93 -19.34 -0.04
N GLN A 183 9.73 -18.33 -0.36
CA GLN A 183 10.06 -17.23 0.57
C GLN A 183 8.92 -16.21 0.66
N VAL A 184 8.83 -15.50 1.78
CA VAL A 184 7.99 -14.32 1.92
C VAL A 184 8.79 -13.11 1.43
N VAL A 185 8.27 -12.39 0.44
CA VAL A 185 8.98 -11.29 -0.20
C VAL A 185 8.30 -9.95 0.13
N ILE A 186 9.07 -8.96 0.56
CA ILE A 186 8.63 -7.57 0.72
C ILE A 186 9.18 -6.80 -0.48
N ALA A 187 8.29 -6.25 -1.33
CA ALA A 187 8.67 -5.61 -2.57
C ALA A 187 7.75 -4.43 -2.91
N ALA A 188 8.16 -3.57 -3.83
CA ALA A 188 7.43 -2.40 -4.28
C ALA A 188 6.96 -1.48 -3.14
N GLY A 189 7.76 -1.38 -2.08
CA GLY A 189 7.47 -0.50 -0.95
C GLY A 189 7.34 0.96 -1.38
N GLY A 190 6.30 1.65 -0.87
CA GLY A 190 5.99 3.04 -1.23
C GLY A 190 5.54 3.25 -2.68
N GLY A 191 5.21 2.16 -3.39
CA GLY A 191 4.93 2.18 -4.83
C GLY A 191 6.16 1.90 -5.70
N GLY A 192 7.32 1.65 -5.09
CA GLY A 192 8.60 1.48 -5.77
C GLY A 192 9.43 2.75 -5.81
N ILE A 193 10.70 2.61 -6.16
CA ILE A 193 11.60 3.72 -6.46
C ILE A 193 11.30 4.17 -7.90
N PRO A 194 10.79 5.40 -8.11
CA PRO A 194 10.46 5.85 -9.46
C PRO A 194 11.72 6.08 -10.28
N VAL A 195 11.80 5.42 -11.43
CA VAL A 195 12.93 5.53 -12.36
C VAL A 195 12.46 5.71 -13.81
N MET A 196 13.25 6.41 -14.59
CA MET A 196 13.08 6.58 -16.03
C MET A 196 14.19 5.82 -16.76
N GLU A 197 13.83 5.06 -17.80
CA GLU A 197 14.80 4.36 -18.66
C GLU A 197 15.39 5.36 -19.68
N GLN A 198 16.72 5.46 -19.70
CA GLN A 198 17.46 6.23 -20.71
C GLN A 198 18.59 5.36 -21.29
N GLY A 199 18.31 4.71 -22.40
CA GLY A 199 19.21 3.71 -22.98
C GLY A 199 19.34 2.50 -22.06
N ILE A 200 20.54 2.29 -21.48
CA ILE A 200 20.81 1.20 -20.53
C ILE A 200 20.73 1.65 -19.07
N ASP A 201 20.61 2.94 -18.83
CA ASP A 201 20.66 3.53 -17.49
C ASP A 201 19.26 3.77 -16.94
N LEU A 202 19.16 3.66 -15.61
CA LEU A 202 17.96 4.00 -14.84
C LEU A 202 18.22 5.27 -14.05
N HIS A 203 17.47 6.32 -14.34
CA HIS A 203 17.57 7.60 -13.66
C HIS A 203 16.41 7.79 -12.69
N GLY A 204 16.72 8.06 -11.41
CA GLY A 204 15.71 8.33 -10.40
C GLY A 204 14.89 9.58 -10.72
N ALA A 205 13.57 9.47 -10.61
CA ALA A 205 12.64 10.56 -10.86
C ALA A 205 12.23 11.29 -9.57
N SER A 206 11.94 12.60 -9.67
CA SER A 206 11.36 13.39 -8.58
C SER A 206 9.83 13.20 -8.56
N ALA A 207 9.39 12.00 -8.22
CA ALA A 207 8.00 11.59 -8.25
C ALA A 207 7.71 10.59 -7.12
N ILE A 208 6.44 10.29 -6.90
CA ILE A 208 5.97 9.22 -6.01
C ILE A 208 4.96 8.38 -6.76
N ILE A 209 5.13 7.08 -6.76
CA ILE A 209 4.17 6.16 -7.38
C ILE A 209 3.11 5.77 -6.35
N GLU A 210 1.86 5.74 -6.77
CA GLU A 210 0.77 5.27 -5.91
C GLU A 210 0.93 3.79 -5.60
N LYS A 211 1.03 3.45 -4.31
CA LYS A 211 1.24 2.09 -3.81
C LYS A 211 0.23 1.10 -4.40
N ASP A 212 -1.05 1.48 -4.47
CA ASP A 212 -2.10 0.57 -4.91
C ASP A 212 -1.98 0.24 -6.40
N LEU A 213 -1.54 1.21 -7.22
CA LEU A 213 -1.23 0.98 -8.64
C LEU A 213 -0.02 0.04 -8.80
N ALA A 214 1.06 0.29 -8.06
CA ALA A 214 2.24 -0.56 -8.11
C ALA A 214 1.96 -1.97 -7.58
N SER A 215 1.13 -2.11 -6.53
CA SER A 215 0.72 -3.42 -6.01
C SER A 215 -0.15 -4.18 -7.01
N GLY A 216 -1.01 -3.48 -7.74
CA GLY A 216 -1.80 -4.05 -8.84
C GLY A 216 -0.93 -4.53 -9.99
N LEU A 217 0.05 -3.72 -10.41
CA LEU A 217 1.03 -4.11 -11.41
C LEU A 217 1.85 -5.33 -10.96
N LEU A 218 2.36 -5.33 -9.72
CA LEU A 218 3.09 -6.45 -9.13
C LEU A 218 2.26 -7.74 -9.12
N ALA A 219 1.00 -7.65 -8.73
CA ALA A 219 0.09 -8.79 -8.72
C ALA A 219 -0.19 -9.31 -10.13
N GLN A 220 -0.37 -8.43 -11.09
CA GLN A 220 -0.56 -8.78 -12.51
C GLN A 220 0.68 -9.46 -13.09
N GLU A 221 1.86 -8.88 -12.92
CA GLU A 221 3.10 -9.40 -13.47
C GLU A 221 3.53 -10.72 -12.82
N LEU A 222 3.27 -10.90 -11.53
CA LEU A 222 3.46 -12.19 -10.83
C LEU A 222 2.38 -13.22 -11.14
N GLN A 223 1.31 -12.85 -11.86
CA GLN A 223 0.13 -13.70 -12.08
C GLN A 223 -0.46 -14.20 -10.75
N ALA A 224 -0.55 -13.30 -9.77
CA ALA A 224 -1.06 -13.62 -8.45
C ALA A 224 -2.56 -14.01 -8.49
N ASP A 225 -2.95 -14.94 -7.62
CA ASP A 225 -4.35 -15.37 -7.48
C ASP A 225 -5.19 -14.33 -6.72
N THR A 226 -4.55 -13.54 -5.86
CA THR A 226 -5.22 -12.59 -4.97
C THR A 226 -4.36 -11.36 -4.73
N LEU A 227 -4.99 -10.19 -4.82
CA LEU A 227 -4.46 -8.93 -4.26
C LEU A 227 -5.31 -8.55 -3.05
N LEU A 228 -4.68 -8.48 -1.88
CA LEU A 228 -5.30 -8.12 -0.61
C LEU A 228 -4.83 -6.72 -0.21
N ILE A 229 -5.74 -5.74 -0.20
CA ILE A 229 -5.42 -4.36 0.19
C ILE A 229 -5.91 -4.13 1.62
N LEU A 230 -4.96 -3.89 2.53
CA LEU A 230 -5.22 -3.58 3.92
C LEU A 230 -5.33 -2.06 4.09
N THR A 231 -6.52 -1.58 4.38
CA THR A 231 -6.85 -0.16 4.50
C THR A 231 -7.66 0.11 5.76
N SER A 232 -7.82 1.38 6.10
CA SER A 232 -8.66 1.83 7.23
C SER A 232 -10.09 2.18 6.82
N VAL A 233 -10.42 2.06 5.54
CA VAL A 233 -11.78 2.30 5.04
C VAL A 233 -12.58 1.02 5.18
N GLU A 234 -13.77 1.12 5.77
CA GLU A 234 -14.61 -0.01 6.19
C GLU A 234 -15.14 -0.81 5.01
N LYS A 235 -15.66 -0.14 4.02
CA LYS A 235 -16.19 -0.75 2.79
C LYS A 235 -15.91 0.15 1.60
N VAL A 236 -15.86 -0.45 0.42
CA VAL A 236 -15.92 0.31 -0.82
C VAL A 236 -17.32 0.93 -0.90
N SER A 237 -17.38 2.23 -1.11
CA SER A 237 -18.66 2.90 -1.34
C SER A 237 -18.73 3.48 -2.75
N LEU A 238 -19.92 3.45 -3.34
CA LEU A 238 -20.28 4.27 -4.48
C LEU A 238 -20.77 5.63 -3.96
N ASN A 239 -20.48 6.69 -4.68
CA ASN A 239 -20.93 8.05 -4.37
C ASN A 239 -20.53 8.53 -2.96
N LEU A 240 -19.28 8.25 -2.54
CA LEU A 240 -18.76 8.60 -1.22
C LEU A 240 -19.06 10.07 -0.86
N GLY A 241 -19.70 10.27 0.31
CA GLY A 241 -20.05 11.60 0.81
C GLY A 241 -21.25 12.28 0.14
N GLN A 242 -22.02 11.56 -0.69
CA GLN A 242 -23.29 12.02 -1.26
C GLN A 242 -24.49 11.38 -0.56
N ASP A 243 -25.68 11.96 -0.71
CA ASP A 243 -26.92 11.44 -0.12
C ASP A 243 -27.28 10.04 -0.59
N ASN A 244 -26.75 9.62 -1.72
CA ASN A 244 -26.92 8.29 -2.33
C ASN A 244 -25.69 7.40 -2.18
N GLU A 245 -24.91 7.57 -1.10
CA GLU A 245 -23.77 6.70 -0.79
C GLU A 245 -24.22 5.27 -0.54
N GLU A 246 -23.65 4.32 -1.28
CA GLU A 246 -23.94 2.89 -1.18
C GLU A 246 -22.67 2.10 -0.86
N TYR A 247 -22.69 1.32 0.22
CA TYR A 247 -21.59 0.46 0.62
C TYR A 247 -21.69 -0.91 -0.07
N LEU A 248 -20.58 -1.34 -0.67
CA LEU A 248 -20.53 -2.57 -1.44
C LEU A 248 -19.77 -3.67 -0.69
N ASP A 249 -20.40 -4.84 -0.54
CA ASP A 249 -19.73 -6.04 -0.05
C ASP A 249 -18.94 -6.74 -1.18
N THR A 250 -19.45 -6.68 -2.39
CA THR A 250 -18.79 -7.22 -3.58
C THR A 250 -19.16 -6.39 -4.79
N ILE A 251 -18.22 -6.22 -5.70
CA ILE A 251 -18.43 -5.58 -6.99
C ILE A 251 -17.71 -6.38 -8.07
N SER A 252 -18.35 -6.57 -9.21
CA SER A 252 -17.67 -7.13 -10.37
C SER A 252 -16.78 -6.07 -11.04
N VAL A 253 -15.79 -6.53 -11.79
CA VAL A 253 -14.90 -5.63 -12.55
C VAL A 253 -15.67 -4.80 -13.56
N ASP A 254 -16.67 -5.38 -14.19
CA ASP A 254 -17.48 -4.68 -15.20
C ASP A 254 -18.38 -3.61 -14.58
N GLU A 255 -18.95 -3.87 -13.40
CA GLU A 255 -19.69 -2.88 -12.63
C GLU A 255 -18.78 -1.75 -12.15
N ALA A 256 -17.61 -2.09 -11.63
CA ALA A 256 -16.62 -1.11 -11.22
C ALA A 256 -16.19 -0.21 -12.39
N LYS A 257 -15.92 -0.76 -13.57
CA LYS A 257 -15.60 -0.01 -14.78
C LYS A 257 -16.73 0.92 -15.21
N LYS A 258 -17.98 0.45 -15.17
CA LYS A 258 -19.17 1.24 -15.52
C LYS A 258 -19.40 2.40 -14.54
N SER A 259 -19.30 2.14 -13.25
CA SER A 259 -19.41 3.17 -12.20
C SER A 259 -18.34 4.24 -12.36
N TRP A 260 -17.17 3.84 -12.76
CA TRP A 260 -16.02 4.69 -13.00
C TRP A 260 -16.18 5.67 -14.17
N MET A 261 -16.73 5.19 -15.30
CA MET A 261 -16.98 6.04 -16.45
C MET A 261 -18.06 7.10 -16.20
N LYS A 262 -18.90 6.92 -15.16
CA LYS A 262 -19.98 7.84 -14.81
C LYS A 262 -19.56 8.95 -13.84
N THR A 263 -18.44 8.80 -13.15
CA THR A 263 -18.03 9.70 -12.09
C THR A 263 -16.88 10.59 -12.59
N SER A 264 -17.20 11.85 -12.89
CA SER A 264 -16.30 12.84 -13.49
C SER A 264 -15.58 13.73 -12.48
N SER A 265 -15.25 13.29 -11.27
CA SER A 265 -14.54 14.14 -10.31
C SER A 265 -13.87 13.38 -9.17
N HIS A 266 -12.96 14.05 -8.48
CA HIS A 266 -12.09 13.73 -7.36
C HIS A 266 -12.64 12.82 -6.23
N GLN A 267 -13.89 12.44 -6.25
CA GLN A 267 -14.59 11.65 -5.21
C GLN A 267 -14.29 10.14 -5.25
N VAL A 268 -13.51 9.69 -6.24
CA VAL A 268 -13.23 8.27 -6.48
C VAL A 268 -11.85 7.84 -5.94
N LEU A 269 -11.29 8.55 -4.97
CA LEU A 269 -9.94 8.23 -4.45
C LEU A 269 -9.79 6.76 -4.03
N CYS A 270 -10.85 6.15 -3.48
CA CYS A 270 -10.82 4.74 -3.12
C CYS A 270 -10.86 3.81 -4.35
N PHE A 271 -11.53 4.23 -5.45
CA PHE A 271 -11.59 3.48 -6.69
C PHE A 271 -10.42 3.74 -7.65
N LEU A 272 -9.87 4.98 -7.66
CA LEU A 272 -8.72 5.31 -8.51
C LEU A 272 -7.49 4.48 -8.17
N ASN A 273 -7.26 4.24 -6.88
CA ASN A 273 -6.15 3.42 -6.42
C ASN A 273 -6.30 1.93 -6.81
N LEU A 274 -7.52 1.48 -7.10
CA LEU A 274 -7.81 0.11 -7.51
C LEU A 274 -7.81 -0.09 -9.04
N LYS A 275 -7.67 0.99 -9.82
CA LYS A 275 -7.82 0.96 -11.29
C LYS A 275 -6.97 -0.10 -11.98
N GLN A 276 -5.70 -0.17 -11.64
CA GLN A 276 -4.77 -1.13 -12.23
C GLN A 276 -5.13 -2.57 -11.80
N ALA A 277 -5.48 -2.74 -10.53
CA ALA A 277 -5.90 -4.02 -9.98
C ALA A 277 -7.23 -4.51 -10.59
N PHE A 278 -8.16 -3.59 -10.92
CA PHE A 278 -9.41 -3.93 -11.58
C PHE A 278 -9.26 -4.35 -13.05
N LEU A 279 -8.25 -3.83 -13.75
CA LEU A 279 -8.03 -4.19 -15.16
C LEU A 279 -7.64 -5.65 -15.36
N SER A 280 -7.06 -6.28 -14.34
CA SER A 280 -6.58 -7.67 -14.38
C SER A 280 -7.45 -8.67 -13.58
N SER A 281 -8.48 -8.21 -12.84
CA SER A 281 -9.24 -9.04 -11.91
C SER A 281 -10.61 -9.47 -12.45
N LYS A 282 -11.13 -10.59 -11.91
CA LYS A 282 -12.48 -11.11 -12.22
C LYS A 282 -13.54 -10.68 -11.20
N LYS A 283 -13.17 -10.40 -9.94
CA LYS A 283 -14.10 -10.04 -8.87
C LYS A 283 -13.40 -9.34 -7.71
N VAL A 284 -14.05 -8.34 -7.12
CA VAL A 284 -13.59 -7.64 -5.91
C VAL A 284 -14.57 -7.91 -4.77
N ARG A 285 -14.04 -8.16 -3.57
CA ARG A 285 -14.84 -8.31 -2.35
C ARG A 285 -14.29 -7.42 -1.25
N THR A 286 -15.18 -6.83 -0.49
CA THR A 286 -14.87 -6.13 0.77
C THR A 286 -15.16 -7.07 1.93
N VAL A 287 -14.24 -7.15 2.89
CA VAL A 287 -14.41 -8.00 4.08
C VAL A 287 -14.16 -7.15 5.32
N GLU A 288 -15.12 -7.12 6.24
CA GLU A 288 -15.00 -6.48 7.54
C GLU A 288 -14.14 -7.34 8.47
N GLN A 289 -13.19 -6.73 9.17
CA GLN A 289 -12.29 -7.47 10.05
C GLN A 289 -12.91 -7.73 11.42
N SER A 290 -13.18 -8.99 11.72
CA SER A 290 -13.09 -9.52 13.08
C SER A 290 -11.78 -10.28 13.21
N SER A 291 -10.78 -9.72 13.85
CA SER A 291 -9.50 -10.32 14.33
C SER A 291 -8.83 -11.50 13.58
N GLN A 292 -9.34 -11.97 12.44
CA GLN A 292 -8.80 -13.07 11.64
C GLN A 292 -8.92 -12.78 10.15
N ILE A 293 -7.89 -13.15 9.37
CA ILE A 293 -7.93 -13.08 7.91
C ILE A 293 -8.71 -14.29 7.39
N PHE A 294 -9.78 -14.03 6.67
CA PHE A 294 -10.52 -15.05 5.95
C PHE A 294 -9.98 -15.20 4.54
N LEU A 295 -9.35 -16.32 4.25
CA LEU A 295 -9.06 -16.76 2.89
C LEU A 295 -10.30 -17.44 2.33
N MET A 296 -10.94 -16.79 1.39
CA MET A 296 -12.01 -17.44 0.62
C MET A 296 -11.39 -18.22 -0.55
N PRO A 297 -11.55 -19.54 -0.62
CA PRO A 297 -11.17 -20.31 -1.81
C PRO A 297 -11.99 -19.84 -3.03
N LYS A 298 -11.40 -19.96 -4.24
CA LYS A 298 -12.15 -19.81 -5.50
C LYS A 298 -13.40 -20.66 -5.39
N THR A 299 -14.56 -20.07 -5.26
CA THR A 299 -15.81 -20.82 -5.31
C THR A 299 -16.06 -21.22 -6.75
N ASP A 300 -16.00 -22.52 -7.00
CA ASP A 300 -16.65 -23.13 -8.16
C ASP A 300 -18.12 -22.71 -8.11
N THR A 301 -18.55 -21.91 -9.08
CA THR A 301 -19.91 -21.35 -9.15
C THR A 301 -21.00 -22.39 -9.36
N SER A 302 -20.66 -23.67 -9.39
CA SER A 302 -21.59 -24.80 -9.56
C SER A 302 -22.05 -25.44 -8.24
N LYS A 303 -21.49 -25.08 -7.08
CA LYS A 303 -21.88 -25.64 -5.77
C LYS A 303 -22.41 -24.59 -4.82
N LYS A 304 -23.57 -24.88 -4.21
CA LYS A 304 -24.10 -24.07 -3.08
C LYS A 304 -23.06 -23.96 -1.96
N PRO A 305 -22.97 -22.83 -1.27
CA PRO A 305 -22.02 -22.66 -0.16
C PRO A 305 -22.34 -23.68 0.93
N GLU A 306 -21.39 -24.57 1.23
CA GLU A 306 -21.49 -25.45 2.38
C GLU A 306 -21.31 -24.64 3.70
N PRO A 307 -21.90 -25.10 4.82
CA PRO A 307 -21.97 -24.34 6.08
C PRO A 307 -20.67 -24.33 6.89
N LEU A 308 -19.51 -24.32 6.25
CA LEU A 308 -18.20 -24.17 6.92
C LEU A 308 -18.00 -22.80 7.58
N LEU A 309 -18.84 -21.83 7.26
CA LEU A 309 -18.80 -20.48 7.86
C LEU A 309 -19.29 -20.44 9.32
N ASN A 310 -20.06 -21.44 9.79
CA ASN A 310 -20.64 -21.41 11.13
C ASN A 310 -19.69 -21.88 12.25
N ASN A 311 -18.53 -22.47 11.93
CA ASN A 311 -17.60 -22.99 12.92
C ASN A 311 -16.44 -22.04 13.26
N ILE A 312 -16.34 -20.88 12.62
CA ILE A 312 -15.23 -19.92 12.82
C ILE A 312 -15.69 -18.61 13.48
N LEU A 313 -16.98 -18.49 13.81
CA LEU A 313 -17.50 -17.42 14.66
C LEU A 313 -17.25 -17.79 16.13
N LEU A 314 -16.06 -17.50 16.64
CA LEU A 314 -15.82 -17.48 18.08
C LEU A 314 -16.56 -16.28 18.67
N LYS A 315 -17.49 -16.58 19.59
CA LYS A 315 -18.28 -15.59 20.35
C LYS A 315 -17.39 -14.53 20.97
N PRO A 316 -17.80 -13.24 21.00
CA PRO A 316 -17.11 -12.21 21.75
C PRO A 316 -17.08 -12.59 23.23
N LYS A 317 -15.91 -12.70 23.83
CA LYS A 317 -15.79 -12.70 25.29
C LYS A 317 -16.11 -11.29 25.77
N GLU A 318 -17.15 -11.20 26.58
CA GLU A 318 -17.49 -10.01 27.36
C GLU A 318 -16.28 -9.58 28.18
N LEU A 319 -15.76 -8.41 27.89
CA LEU A 319 -14.80 -7.71 28.74
C LEU A 319 -15.56 -6.70 29.56
N ASN A 320 -15.66 -7.01 30.85
CA ASN A 320 -16.25 -6.16 31.89
C ASN A 320 -15.59 -4.77 31.93
N HIS A 321 -16.44 -3.76 32.02
CA HIS A 321 -16.11 -2.38 32.26
C HIS A 321 -15.45 -2.17 33.63
N THR A 322 -14.25 -1.60 33.65
CA THR A 322 -13.88 -0.60 34.67
C THR A 322 -12.80 0.34 34.11
N GLY A 323 -13.17 1.58 33.95
CA GLY A 323 -12.36 2.77 34.21
C GLY A 323 -11.33 3.24 33.18
N CYS A 324 -11.65 4.40 32.62
CA CYS A 324 -10.76 5.48 32.19
C CYS A 324 -10.24 5.53 30.73
N SER A 325 -10.75 6.56 30.05
CA SER A 325 -10.14 7.44 29.05
C SER A 325 -9.73 6.89 27.67
N ARG A 326 -10.47 7.38 26.69
CA ARG A 326 -10.10 7.55 25.26
C ARG A 326 -9.40 6.37 24.60
N SER A 327 -10.13 5.31 24.34
CA SER A 327 -9.74 4.28 23.41
C SER A 327 -9.97 4.75 21.97
N VAL A 328 -8.88 5.06 21.25
CA VAL A 328 -8.90 5.14 19.79
C VAL A 328 -9.14 3.73 19.28
N ARG A 329 -10.35 3.43 18.84
CA ARG A 329 -10.65 2.18 18.13
C ARG A 329 -10.03 2.26 16.74
N PHE A 330 -8.95 1.55 16.52
CA PHE A 330 -8.42 1.28 15.18
C PHE A 330 -9.16 0.07 14.61
N SER A 331 -10.15 0.32 13.77
CA SER A 331 -10.69 -0.70 12.87
C SER A 331 -9.86 -0.71 11.60
N SER A 332 -9.29 -1.85 11.24
CA SER A 332 -8.59 -2.06 9.95
C SER A 332 -9.50 -2.90 9.04
N PHE A 333 -9.64 -2.49 7.80
CA PHE A 333 -10.49 -3.12 6.81
C PHE A 333 -9.66 -3.62 5.63
N TYR A 334 -10.19 -4.59 4.88
CA TYR A 334 -9.49 -5.29 3.82
C TYR A 334 -10.31 -5.30 2.55
N TYR A 335 -9.64 -5.10 1.42
CA TYR A 335 -10.20 -5.41 0.11
C TYR A 335 -9.49 -6.63 -0.47
N ILE A 336 -10.27 -7.62 -0.88
CA ILE A 336 -9.77 -8.82 -1.56
C ILE A 336 -10.14 -8.71 -3.02
N ILE A 337 -9.13 -8.69 -3.88
CA ILE A 337 -9.29 -8.73 -5.33
C ILE A 337 -8.85 -10.11 -5.79
N SER A 338 -9.78 -10.90 -6.34
CA SER A 338 -9.45 -12.17 -6.98
C SER A 338 -9.06 -11.89 -8.43
N LEU A 339 -7.83 -12.21 -8.77
CA LEU A 339 -7.22 -11.99 -10.10
C LEU A 339 -7.47 -13.16 -11.04
#